data_90fc21adad1ba4a2860fe4e94177739d
#
_entry.id   90fc21adad1ba4a2860fe4e94177739d
#
_cell.length_a   1.000
_cell.length_b   1.000
_cell.length_c   1.000
_cell.angle_alpha   90.00
_cell.angle_beta   90.00
_cell.angle_gamma   90.00
#
_symmetry.space_group_name_H-M   'P 1'
#
loop_
_entity.id
_entity.type
_entity.pdbx_description
1 polymer ?
#
loop_
_entity_poly.entity_id
_entity_poly.type
_entity_poly.pdbx_seq_one_letter_code
_entity_poly.pdbx_strand_id
1 'polypeptide(L)'
;EAGIIQYANSLAILLGLYPSDLQKIMETEASLPEYIEPVGVGLPANLLLRRPDVRAAERQVNALAASLGASKSDWWPKVFVKGSVGFASHDFDKLANHNSLTYEIAPTLTWNFFQGTQKIQATRLAKAQLDESIRQFNQTVLTSVQEVDNAMSSYKNSIKQIVALREVVNQGKQTLD
;
A
#
# COMPACT_ATOMS: atom_id res chain seq x y z
N GLU A 1 30.87 7.57 20.10
CA GLU A 1 30.75 6.22 20.68
C GLU A 1 29.33 5.94 21.23
N ALA A 2 28.75 6.82 22.08
CA ALA A 2 27.41 6.61 22.64
C ALA A 2 26.31 6.40 21.56
N GLY A 3 26.38 7.14 20.44
CA GLY A 3 25.44 6.99 19.32
C GLY A 3 25.50 5.64 18.63
N ILE A 4 26.70 5.07 18.49
CA ILE A 4 26.88 3.76 17.88
C ILE A 4 26.20 2.67 18.73
N ILE A 5 26.38 2.73 20.04
CA ILE A 5 25.75 1.78 20.97
C ILE A 5 24.23 1.91 20.92
N GLN A 6 23.70 3.13 20.84
CA GLN A 6 22.26 3.34 20.75
C GLN A 6 21.66 2.77 19.45
N TYR A 7 22.31 2.97 18.31
CA TYR A 7 21.85 2.40 17.05
C TYR A 7 22.00 0.89 17.02
N ALA A 8 23.09 0.33 17.58
CA ALA A 8 23.28 -1.10 17.71
C ALA A 8 22.17 -1.76 18.56
N ASN A 9 21.84 -1.15 19.70
CA ASN A 9 20.76 -1.65 20.55
C ASN A 9 19.40 -1.60 19.82
N SER A 10 19.12 -0.53 19.06
CA SER A 10 17.90 -0.42 18.28
C SER A 10 17.83 -1.50 17.18
N LEU A 11 18.95 -1.77 16.53
CA LEU A 11 19.05 -2.82 15.52
C LEU A 11 18.84 -4.21 16.11
N ALA A 12 19.41 -4.48 17.31
CA ALA A 12 19.21 -5.74 18.01
C ALA A 12 17.73 -6.02 18.27
N ILE A 13 16.99 -5.01 18.73
CA ILE A 13 15.54 -5.10 18.97
C ILE A 13 14.78 -5.42 17.69
N LEU A 14 15.12 -4.76 16.57
CA LEU A 14 14.48 -5.00 15.27
C LEU A 14 14.74 -6.41 14.73
N LEU A 15 15.89 -6.99 15.05
CA LEU A 15 16.27 -8.36 14.68
C LEU A 15 15.74 -9.42 15.68
N GLY A 16 15.14 -8.99 16.80
CA GLY A 16 14.68 -9.90 17.86
C GLY A 16 15.82 -10.53 18.65
N LEU A 17 17.02 -9.91 18.65
CA LEU A 17 18.22 -10.35 19.34
C LEU A 17 18.45 -9.56 20.63
N TYR A 18 19.21 -10.15 21.57
CA TYR A 18 19.73 -9.38 22.69
C TYR A 18 20.87 -8.46 22.24
N PRO A 19 21.02 -7.25 22.81
CA PRO A 19 22.10 -6.32 22.46
C PRO A 19 23.51 -6.93 22.57
N SER A 20 23.74 -7.82 23.55
CA SER A 20 25.00 -8.55 23.74
C SER A 20 25.35 -9.50 22.58
N ASP A 21 24.35 -10.06 21.90
CA ASP A 21 24.57 -11.00 20.81
C ASP A 21 24.91 -10.27 19.51
N LEU A 22 24.29 -9.09 19.30
CA LEU A 22 24.63 -8.23 18.16
C LEU A 22 26.05 -7.68 18.28
N GLN A 23 26.51 -7.34 19.49
CA GLN A 23 27.83 -6.81 19.71
C GLN A 23 28.95 -7.81 19.28
N LYS A 24 28.75 -9.10 19.49
CA LYS A 24 29.66 -10.17 19.00
C LYS A 24 29.71 -10.25 17.47
N ILE A 25 28.59 -9.97 16.80
CA ILE A 25 28.50 -9.96 15.32
C ILE A 25 29.21 -8.73 14.76
N MET A 26 29.15 -7.60 15.47
CA MET A 26 29.74 -6.32 15.05
C MET A 26 31.23 -6.16 15.35
N GLU A 27 31.87 -7.10 16.06
CA GLU A 27 33.32 -7.09 16.33
C GLU A 27 34.16 -7.25 15.06
N THR A 28 33.56 -7.58 13.92
CA THR A 28 34.26 -7.62 12.63
C THR A 28 34.37 -6.18 12.08
N GLU A 29 35.57 -5.62 12.07
CA GLU A 29 35.87 -4.34 11.44
C GLU A 29 35.48 -4.38 9.95
N ALA A 30 34.31 -3.84 9.62
CA ALA A 30 33.89 -3.61 8.24
C ALA A 30 34.21 -2.17 7.86
N SER A 31 34.96 -1.97 6.81
CA SER A 31 35.12 -0.64 6.21
C SER A 31 33.77 -0.12 5.72
N LEU A 32 33.50 1.18 5.93
CA LEU A 32 32.32 1.82 5.35
C LEU A 32 32.29 1.57 3.84
N PRO A 33 31.17 1.10 3.29
CA PRO A 33 31.06 0.90 1.84
C PRO A 33 31.26 2.23 1.11
N GLU A 34 32.19 2.26 0.18
CA GLU A 34 32.38 3.40 -0.70
C GLU A 34 31.31 3.37 -1.79
N TYR A 35 30.47 4.40 -1.82
CA TYR A 35 29.46 4.55 -2.86
C TYR A 35 30.12 5.17 -4.11
N ILE A 36 30.29 4.37 -5.16
CA ILE A 36 31.07 4.73 -6.36
C ILE A 36 30.18 5.23 -7.52
N GLU A 37 28.87 4.94 -7.48
CA GLU A 37 27.99 5.31 -8.61
C GLU A 37 27.24 6.63 -8.38
N PRO A 38 27.33 7.58 -9.34
CA PRO A 38 26.51 8.78 -9.26
C PRO A 38 25.03 8.43 -9.46
N VAL A 39 24.19 8.74 -8.47
CA VAL A 39 22.74 8.63 -8.64
C VAL A 39 22.29 9.56 -9.76
N GLY A 40 21.73 9.01 -10.81
CA GLY A 40 21.17 9.79 -11.92
C GLY A 40 20.11 10.77 -11.41
N VAL A 41 20.37 12.06 -11.55
CA VAL A 41 19.49 13.13 -11.10
C VAL A 41 18.39 13.31 -12.14
N GLY A 42 17.20 12.84 -11.88
CA GLY A 42 15.99 13.05 -12.67
C GLY A 42 14.81 12.31 -12.05
N LEU A 43 13.66 12.96 -12.01
CA LEU A 43 12.39 12.33 -11.60
C LEU A 43 11.59 12.00 -12.88
N PRO A 44 11.79 10.83 -13.49
CA PRO A 44 10.83 10.36 -14.48
C PRO A 44 9.49 10.14 -13.75
N ALA A 45 8.42 10.73 -14.27
CA ALA A 45 7.06 10.55 -13.72
C ALA A 45 6.72 9.06 -13.49
N ASN A 46 7.30 8.18 -14.29
CA ASN A 46 7.18 6.72 -14.15
C ASN A 46 7.74 6.15 -12.82
N LEU A 47 8.67 6.82 -12.14
CA LEU A 47 9.19 6.35 -10.85
C LEU A 47 8.19 6.63 -9.72
N LEU A 48 7.49 7.76 -9.77
CA LEU A 48 6.42 8.09 -8.81
C LEU A 48 5.30 7.05 -8.88
N LEU A 49 4.92 6.62 -10.08
CA LEU A 49 3.87 5.60 -10.27
C LEU A 49 4.29 4.20 -9.81
N ARG A 50 5.58 3.95 -9.57
CA ARG A 50 6.07 2.67 -9.00
C ARG A 50 6.00 2.63 -7.48
N ARG A 51 5.83 3.76 -6.82
CA ARG A 51 5.75 3.83 -5.35
C ARG A 51 4.52 3.06 -4.85
N PRO A 52 4.68 2.20 -3.84
CA PRO A 52 3.58 1.38 -3.31
C PRO A 52 2.44 2.22 -2.72
N ASP A 53 2.76 3.34 -2.06
CA ASP A 53 1.80 4.27 -1.45
C ASP A 53 0.94 4.98 -2.50
N VAL A 54 1.55 5.46 -3.59
CA VAL A 54 0.84 6.08 -4.72
C VAL A 54 -0.08 5.06 -5.40
N ARG A 55 0.41 3.83 -5.63
CA ARG A 55 -0.40 2.74 -6.19
C ARG A 55 -1.54 2.32 -5.28
N ALA A 56 -1.33 2.30 -3.97
CA ALA A 56 -2.39 2.01 -3.01
C ALA A 56 -3.49 3.07 -3.05
N ALA A 57 -3.13 4.36 -3.07
CA ALA A 57 -4.07 5.46 -3.19
C ALA A 57 -4.85 5.43 -4.52
N GLU A 58 -4.19 5.11 -5.65
CA GLU A 58 -4.85 4.89 -6.95
C GLU A 58 -5.87 3.74 -6.89
N ARG A 59 -5.52 2.62 -6.27
CA ARG A 59 -6.42 1.48 -6.11
C ARG A 59 -7.64 1.82 -5.24
N GLN A 60 -7.44 2.67 -4.24
CA GLN A 60 -8.53 3.16 -3.40
C GLN A 60 -9.51 4.02 -4.20
N VAL A 61 -9.02 4.92 -5.08
CA VAL A 61 -9.88 5.69 -5.99
C VAL A 61 -10.68 4.75 -6.90
N ASN A 62 -10.03 3.73 -7.48
CA ASN A 62 -10.71 2.76 -8.34
C ASN A 62 -11.79 1.96 -7.59
N ALA A 63 -11.53 1.57 -6.33
CA ALA A 63 -12.50 0.87 -5.50
C ALA A 63 -13.74 1.73 -5.21
N LEU A 64 -13.55 3.02 -4.88
CA LEU A 64 -14.66 3.94 -4.63
C LEU A 64 -15.39 4.34 -5.91
N ALA A 65 -14.72 4.41 -7.04
CA ALA A 65 -15.38 4.57 -8.34
C ALA A 65 -16.29 3.40 -8.67
N ALA A 66 -15.85 2.17 -8.40
CA ALA A 66 -16.68 0.98 -8.53
C ALA A 66 -17.88 0.98 -7.55
N SER A 67 -17.67 1.44 -6.31
CA SER A 67 -18.73 1.60 -5.31
C SER A 67 -19.80 2.61 -5.76
N LEU A 68 -19.38 3.73 -6.35
CA LEU A 68 -20.30 4.69 -6.97
C LEU A 68 -21.08 4.05 -8.13
N GLY A 69 -20.41 3.24 -8.96
CA GLY A 69 -21.04 2.47 -10.02
C GLY A 69 -22.11 1.52 -9.48
N ALA A 70 -21.80 0.80 -8.39
CA ALA A 70 -22.75 -0.08 -7.70
C ALA A 70 -23.97 0.71 -7.17
N SER A 71 -23.76 1.85 -6.50
CA SER A 71 -24.85 2.71 -6.02
C SER A 71 -25.73 3.24 -7.14
N LYS A 72 -25.16 3.54 -8.31
CA LYS A 72 -25.93 3.90 -9.50
C LYS A 72 -26.71 2.73 -10.08
N SER A 73 -26.18 1.52 -10.02
CA SER A 73 -26.86 0.31 -10.51
C SER A 73 -28.10 -0.05 -9.70
N ASP A 74 -28.20 0.41 -8.43
CA ASP A 74 -29.39 0.20 -7.57
C ASP A 74 -30.66 0.90 -8.08
N TRP A 75 -30.52 1.82 -9.04
CA TRP A 75 -31.67 2.44 -9.70
C TRP A 75 -32.36 1.52 -10.70
N TRP A 76 -31.68 0.49 -11.16
CA TRP A 76 -32.17 -0.45 -12.17
C TRP A 76 -32.71 -1.72 -11.51
N PRO A 77 -33.69 -2.38 -12.16
CA PRO A 77 -34.12 -3.71 -11.71
C PRO A 77 -32.97 -4.72 -11.74
N LYS A 78 -32.88 -5.51 -10.69
CA LYS A 78 -31.87 -6.59 -10.57
C LYS A 78 -32.50 -7.93 -10.91
N VAL A 79 -31.83 -8.68 -11.77
CA VAL A 79 -32.22 -10.04 -12.14
C VAL A 79 -31.27 -11.00 -11.43
N PHE A 80 -31.83 -11.91 -10.67
CA PHE A 80 -31.12 -12.98 -9.97
C PHE A 80 -31.59 -14.33 -10.53
N VAL A 81 -30.70 -15.25 -10.71
CA VAL A 81 -31.01 -16.64 -10.97
C VAL A 81 -30.55 -17.44 -9.75
N LYS A 82 -31.51 -18.00 -9.02
CA LYS A 82 -31.23 -18.92 -7.91
C LYS A 82 -31.30 -20.34 -8.42
N GLY A 83 -30.34 -21.15 -8.07
CA GLY A 83 -30.34 -22.57 -8.37
C GLY A 83 -30.06 -23.37 -7.11
N SER A 84 -30.81 -24.44 -6.89
CA SER A 84 -30.54 -25.40 -5.84
C SER A 84 -30.60 -26.82 -6.39
N VAL A 85 -29.74 -27.67 -5.86
CA VAL A 85 -29.72 -29.13 -6.13
C VAL A 85 -29.60 -29.78 -4.77
N GLY A 86 -30.47 -30.77 -4.54
CA GLY A 86 -30.50 -31.50 -3.28
C GLY A 86 -31.22 -32.83 -3.41
N PHE A 87 -31.27 -33.56 -2.32
CA PHE A 87 -32.07 -34.77 -2.20
C PHE A 87 -33.21 -34.51 -1.23
N ALA A 88 -34.42 -34.85 -1.61
CA ALA A 88 -35.61 -34.79 -0.78
C ALA A 88 -36.36 -36.10 -0.82
N SER A 89 -36.63 -36.72 0.34
CA SER A 89 -37.40 -37.92 0.49
C SER A 89 -38.19 -37.90 1.76
N HIS A 90 -39.37 -38.54 1.79
CA HIS A 90 -40.16 -38.71 3.01
C HIS A 90 -39.60 -39.85 3.88
N ASP A 91 -38.88 -40.79 3.29
CA ASP A 91 -38.26 -41.93 3.98
C ASP A 91 -36.74 -41.75 4.01
N PHE A 92 -36.16 -41.96 5.16
CA PHE A 92 -34.71 -41.77 5.36
C PHE A 92 -33.88 -42.76 4.52
N ASP A 93 -34.37 -43.99 4.35
CA ASP A 93 -33.70 -45.02 3.59
C ASP A 93 -33.65 -44.74 2.05
N LYS A 94 -34.50 -43.82 1.58
CA LYS A 94 -34.61 -43.45 0.17
C LYS A 94 -33.96 -42.13 -0.17
N LEU A 95 -33.37 -41.47 0.83
CA LEU A 95 -32.79 -40.11 0.66
C LEU A 95 -31.65 -40.06 -0.38
N ALA A 96 -30.84 -41.12 -0.46
CA ALA A 96 -29.73 -41.25 -1.43
C ALA A 96 -30.12 -41.92 -2.76
N ASN A 97 -31.41 -42.09 -3.00
CA ASN A 97 -31.88 -42.74 -4.23
C ASN A 97 -31.99 -41.70 -5.38
N HIS A 98 -31.79 -42.13 -6.60
CA HIS A 98 -31.87 -41.27 -7.79
C HIS A 98 -33.23 -40.54 -7.92
N ASN A 99 -34.30 -41.14 -7.42
CA ASN A 99 -35.65 -40.57 -7.43
C ASN A 99 -35.85 -39.46 -6.39
N SER A 100 -34.91 -39.24 -5.45
CA SER A 100 -34.95 -38.21 -4.45
C SER A 100 -34.18 -36.95 -4.87
N LEU A 101 -33.54 -36.95 -6.05
CA LEU A 101 -32.84 -35.79 -6.58
C LEU A 101 -33.85 -34.71 -6.97
N THR A 102 -33.71 -33.54 -6.33
CA THR A 102 -34.50 -32.34 -6.65
C THR A 102 -33.56 -31.26 -7.19
N TYR A 103 -34.03 -30.56 -8.17
CA TYR A 103 -33.37 -29.36 -8.68
C TYR A 103 -34.39 -28.26 -8.89
N GLU A 104 -33.97 -27.04 -8.59
CA GLU A 104 -34.80 -25.85 -8.76
C GLU A 104 -33.94 -24.77 -9.44
N ILE A 105 -34.51 -24.11 -10.44
CA ILE A 105 -33.93 -22.91 -11.06
C ILE A 105 -35.03 -21.86 -11.06
N ALA A 106 -34.81 -20.78 -10.30
CA ALA A 106 -35.79 -19.72 -10.11
C ALA A 106 -35.19 -18.35 -10.54
N PRO A 107 -35.52 -17.85 -11.71
CA PRO A 107 -35.23 -16.45 -12.07
C PRO A 107 -36.11 -15.50 -11.23
N THR A 108 -35.50 -14.48 -10.62
CA THR A 108 -36.16 -13.51 -9.78
C THR A 108 -35.79 -12.10 -10.23
N LEU A 109 -36.80 -11.24 -10.47
CA LEU A 109 -36.63 -9.81 -10.75
C LEU A 109 -36.97 -9.04 -9.48
N THR A 110 -36.03 -8.21 -9.01
CA THR A 110 -36.25 -7.32 -7.85
C THR A 110 -36.02 -5.88 -8.24
N TRP A 111 -36.99 -5.02 -7.96
CA TRP A 111 -36.86 -3.60 -8.23
C TRP A 111 -37.51 -2.76 -7.10
N ASN A 112 -36.65 -2.00 -6.39
CA ASN A 112 -37.08 -1.17 -5.26
C ASN A 112 -37.25 0.29 -5.74
N PHE A 113 -38.35 0.64 -6.37
CA PHE A 113 -38.52 1.96 -6.92
C PHE A 113 -39.04 3.02 -5.93
N PHE A 114 -39.72 2.63 -4.83
CA PHE A 114 -40.21 3.56 -3.80
C PHE A 114 -39.15 4.17 -2.88
N GLN A 115 -37.91 3.69 -2.90
CA GLN A 115 -36.83 4.17 -2.04
C GLN A 115 -35.97 5.28 -2.67
N GLY A 116 -36.57 6.12 -3.54
CA GLY A 116 -35.84 7.12 -4.33
C GLY A 116 -34.99 8.08 -3.49
N THR A 117 -35.50 8.61 -2.39
CA THR A 117 -34.78 9.55 -1.53
C THR A 117 -33.53 8.87 -0.90
N GLN A 118 -33.65 7.64 -0.42
CA GLN A 118 -32.54 6.89 0.15
C GLN A 118 -31.47 6.62 -0.91
N LYS A 119 -31.85 6.23 -2.13
CA LYS A 119 -30.93 5.98 -3.23
C LYS A 119 -30.19 7.25 -3.67
N ILE A 120 -30.88 8.39 -3.68
CA ILE A 120 -30.26 9.69 -3.97
C ILE A 120 -29.16 9.99 -2.94
N GLN A 121 -29.45 9.83 -1.65
CA GLN A 121 -28.48 10.10 -0.60
C GLN A 121 -27.31 9.10 -0.63
N ALA A 122 -27.58 7.82 -0.87
CA ALA A 122 -26.53 6.80 -1.03
C ALA A 122 -25.59 7.12 -2.21
N THR A 123 -26.15 7.53 -3.36
CA THR A 123 -25.33 7.92 -4.52
C THR A 123 -24.54 9.21 -4.26
N ARG A 124 -25.11 10.19 -3.56
CA ARG A 124 -24.40 11.40 -3.15
C ARG A 124 -23.26 11.10 -2.19
N LEU A 125 -23.49 10.23 -1.21
CA LEU A 125 -22.46 9.78 -0.28
C LEU A 125 -21.31 9.08 -1.01
N ALA A 126 -21.62 8.11 -1.87
CA ALA A 126 -20.61 7.40 -2.65
C ALA A 126 -19.80 8.36 -3.56
N LYS A 127 -20.46 9.39 -4.12
CA LYS A 127 -19.77 10.42 -4.91
C LYS A 127 -18.84 11.27 -4.03
N ALA A 128 -19.29 11.70 -2.85
CA ALA A 128 -18.46 12.50 -1.94
C ALA A 128 -17.23 11.71 -1.46
N GLN A 129 -17.38 10.42 -1.18
CA GLN A 129 -16.27 9.53 -0.82
C GLN A 129 -15.27 9.36 -1.97
N LEU A 130 -15.74 9.26 -3.21
CA LEU A 130 -14.87 9.24 -4.38
C LEU A 130 -14.11 10.56 -4.53
N ASP A 131 -14.79 11.71 -4.43
CA ASP A 131 -14.16 13.03 -4.53
C ASP A 131 -13.10 13.24 -3.41
N GLU A 132 -13.36 12.75 -2.20
CA GLU A 132 -12.40 12.73 -1.09
C GLU A 132 -11.17 11.89 -1.42
N SER A 133 -11.37 10.68 -1.92
CA SER A 133 -10.28 9.78 -2.28
C SER A 133 -9.40 10.32 -3.41
N ILE A 134 -9.99 11.03 -4.39
CA ILE A 134 -9.22 11.71 -5.45
C ILE A 134 -8.33 12.80 -4.85
N ARG A 135 -8.83 13.57 -3.90
CA ARG A 135 -8.01 14.60 -3.20
C ARG A 135 -6.89 13.95 -2.39
N GLN A 136 -7.17 12.86 -1.71
CA GLN A 136 -6.17 12.10 -0.95
C GLN A 136 -5.09 11.53 -1.87
N PHE A 137 -5.46 10.99 -3.03
CA PHE A 137 -4.51 10.54 -4.05
C PHE A 137 -3.61 11.68 -4.51
N ASN A 138 -4.17 12.84 -4.85
CA ASN A 138 -3.40 14.01 -5.25
C ASN A 138 -2.42 14.47 -4.14
N GLN A 139 -2.87 14.45 -2.88
CA GLN A 139 -2.02 14.77 -1.73
C GLN A 139 -0.86 13.78 -1.61
N THR A 140 -1.12 12.49 -1.76
CA THR A 140 -0.08 11.45 -1.72
C THR A 140 0.96 11.65 -2.82
N VAL A 141 0.53 12.00 -4.04
CA VAL A 141 1.44 12.31 -5.15
C VAL A 141 2.31 13.53 -4.82
N LEU A 142 1.71 14.64 -4.34
CA LEU A 142 2.45 15.84 -3.98
C LEU A 142 3.47 15.58 -2.87
N THR A 143 3.08 14.85 -1.83
CA THR A 143 3.97 14.45 -0.74
C THR A 143 5.12 13.58 -1.26
N SER A 144 4.84 12.66 -2.17
CA SER A 144 5.84 11.81 -2.79
C SER A 144 6.88 12.61 -3.59
N VAL A 145 6.46 13.64 -4.33
CA VAL A 145 7.36 14.55 -5.04
C VAL A 145 8.24 15.31 -4.05
N GLN A 146 7.62 15.88 -3.02
CA GLN A 146 8.35 16.62 -1.98
C GLN A 146 9.41 15.75 -1.28
N GLU A 147 9.07 14.51 -0.94
CA GLU A 147 10.02 13.58 -0.32
C GLU A 147 11.23 13.31 -1.20
N VAL A 148 11.01 13.09 -2.50
CA VAL A 148 12.09 12.85 -3.45
C VAL A 148 12.96 14.09 -3.61
N ASP A 149 12.39 15.29 -3.76
CA ASP A 149 13.14 16.54 -3.85
C ASP A 149 13.97 16.79 -2.60
N ASN A 150 13.41 16.55 -1.42
CA ASN A 150 14.13 16.65 -0.16
C ASN A 150 15.29 15.64 -0.07
N ALA A 151 15.06 14.39 -0.46
CA ALA A 151 16.08 13.36 -0.49
C ALA A 151 17.22 13.70 -1.46
N MET A 152 16.90 14.20 -2.66
CA MET A 152 17.89 14.63 -3.65
C MET A 152 18.71 15.84 -3.16
N SER A 153 18.06 16.81 -2.52
CA SER A 153 18.74 17.96 -1.92
C SER A 153 19.68 17.51 -0.79
N SER A 154 19.21 16.63 0.09
CA SER A 154 20.02 16.06 1.17
C SER A 154 21.22 15.29 0.63
N TYR A 155 21.02 14.47 -0.39
CA TYR A 155 22.09 13.72 -1.06
C TYR A 155 23.18 14.64 -1.64
N LYS A 156 22.77 15.68 -2.41
CA LYS A 156 23.71 16.67 -2.95
C LYS A 156 24.52 17.39 -1.85
N ASN A 157 23.85 17.76 -0.76
CA ASN A 157 24.52 18.42 0.35
C ASN A 157 25.48 17.48 1.09
N SER A 158 25.10 16.20 1.27
CA SER A 158 25.97 15.19 1.88
C SER A 158 27.24 14.96 1.08
N ILE A 159 27.18 14.92 -0.28
CA ILE A 159 28.36 14.83 -1.11
C ILE A 159 29.29 16.04 -0.89
N LYS A 160 28.74 17.26 -0.87
CA LYS A 160 29.53 18.47 -0.62
C LYS A 160 30.21 18.43 0.75
N GLN A 161 29.49 17.95 1.78
CA GLN A 161 30.06 17.79 3.12
C GLN A 161 31.20 16.79 3.16
N ILE A 162 31.06 15.64 2.46
CA ILE A 162 32.13 14.63 2.38
C ILE A 162 33.39 15.22 1.74
N VAL A 163 33.24 15.97 0.64
CA VAL A 163 34.38 16.62 -0.01
C VAL A 163 35.06 17.62 0.93
N ALA A 164 34.29 18.47 1.61
CA ALA A 164 34.84 19.45 2.53
C ALA A 164 35.53 18.80 3.74
N LEU A 165 34.95 17.73 4.29
CA LEU A 165 35.54 17.00 5.42
C LEU A 165 36.84 16.29 5.02
N ARG A 166 36.90 15.70 3.81
CA ARG A 166 38.15 15.09 3.29
C ARG A 166 39.27 16.13 3.21
N GLU A 167 38.95 17.34 2.73
CA GLU A 167 39.93 18.43 2.68
C GLU A 167 40.43 18.84 4.05
N VAL A 168 39.54 18.99 5.06
CA VAL A 168 39.89 19.28 6.43
C VAL A 168 40.81 18.20 7.03
N VAL A 169 40.49 16.94 6.79
CA VAL A 169 41.33 15.81 7.24
C VAL A 169 42.71 15.84 6.59
N ASN A 170 42.80 16.12 5.29
CA ASN A 170 44.08 16.21 4.60
C ASN A 170 44.94 17.35 5.11
N GLN A 171 44.35 18.54 5.32
CA GLN A 171 45.04 19.70 5.90
C GLN A 171 45.49 19.43 7.34
N GLY A 172 44.64 18.77 8.15
CA GLY A 172 44.98 18.38 9.51
C GLY A 172 46.18 17.39 9.57
N LYS A 173 46.23 16.44 8.66
CA LYS A 173 47.38 15.51 8.55
C LYS A 173 48.68 16.25 8.18
N GLN A 174 48.61 17.19 7.21
CA GLN A 174 49.80 17.97 6.80
C GLN A 174 50.31 18.91 7.89
N THR A 175 49.49 19.25 8.88
CA THR A 175 49.89 20.13 10.00
C THR A 175 50.51 19.34 11.15
N LEU A 176 50.32 18.00 11.20
CA LEU A 176 50.84 17.12 12.24
C LEU A 176 52.18 16.48 11.85
N ASP A 177 52.56 16.50 10.57
CA ASP A 177 53.88 16.11 10.05
C ASP A 177 54.82 17.31 9.98
#